data_f136235386a29f55a505c8729cc0b320
#
_entry.id   f136235386a29f55a505c8729cc0b320
#
_cell.length_a   1.000
_cell.length_b   1.000
_cell.length_c   1.000
_cell.angle_alpha   90.00
_cell.angle_beta   90.00
_cell.angle_gamma   90.00
#
_symmetry.space_group_name_H-M   'P 1'
#
loop_
_entity.id
_entity.type
_entity.pdbx_description
1 polymer ?
#
loop_
_entity_poly.entity_id
_entity_poly.type
_entity_poly.pdbx_seq_one_letter_code
_entity_poly.pdbx_strand_id
1 'polypeptide(L)'
;MIGNYIKAAKAALTTAKLMKTGQTTSYRTGDDGDLERGRNVSFTVLAENNPFGNTNRFTDELGGQTYTNNIVIDWSTYNGSNVLGWRRTLNASNINWANSIDSALLVSISTFTSGWRLPNVQELFSIMNWDSSFSSPYAYSPFSIGIGFTIWSSNTYNLTAAAYGVQTSSKQINAFTKTDTSNYRFIPCRTFTVTGTTLS
;
A
#
# COMPACT_ATOMS: atom_id res chain seq x y z
N MET A 1 29.17 29.24 -11.43
CA MET A 1 29.32 27.75 -11.37
C MET A 1 28.47 27.08 -10.29
N ILE A 2 27.87 27.77 -9.35
CA ILE A 2 27.07 27.22 -8.26
C ILE A 2 25.68 26.73 -8.73
N GLY A 3 25.09 27.36 -9.75
CA GLY A 3 23.76 27.01 -10.24
C GLY A 3 23.61 25.63 -10.89
N ASN A 4 24.68 25.05 -11.47
CA ASN A 4 24.63 23.77 -12.12
C ASN A 4 24.72 22.58 -11.13
N TYR A 5 25.35 22.78 -9.97
CA TYR A 5 25.40 21.77 -8.92
C TYR A 5 24.05 21.55 -8.23
N ILE A 6 23.29 22.63 -8.07
CA ILE A 6 21.95 22.55 -7.46
C ILE A 6 20.96 21.83 -8.40
N LYS A 7 21.08 22.04 -9.71
CA LYS A 7 20.25 21.38 -10.71
C LYS A 7 20.54 19.87 -10.81
N ALA A 8 21.82 19.49 -10.76
CA ALA A 8 22.23 18.08 -10.76
C ALA A 8 21.79 17.36 -9.47
N ALA A 9 21.90 17.98 -8.31
CA ALA A 9 21.43 17.43 -7.04
C ALA A 9 19.91 17.25 -7.03
N LYS A 10 19.14 18.15 -7.61
CA LYS A 10 17.68 18.04 -7.72
C LYS A 10 17.25 16.89 -8.66
N ALA A 11 17.97 16.70 -9.76
CA ALA A 11 17.73 15.57 -10.68
C ALA A 11 18.07 14.22 -10.03
N ALA A 12 19.12 14.11 -9.22
CA ALA A 12 19.49 12.89 -8.50
C ALA A 12 18.48 12.53 -7.39
N LEU A 13 17.81 13.52 -6.79
CA LEU A 13 16.78 13.29 -5.77
C LEU A 13 15.46 12.78 -6.33
N THR A 14 15.21 12.90 -7.64
CA THR A 14 14.00 12.35 -8.29
C THR A 14 14.04 10.85 -8.45
N THR A 15 15.15 10.19 -8.16
CA THR A 15 15.29 8.73 -8.21
C THR A 15 15.07 8.04 -6.85
N ALA A 16 14.70 8.77 -5.81
CA ALA A 16 14.38 8.20 -4.52
C ALA A 16 13.19 7.24 -4.64
N LYS A 17 13.38 5.98 -4.25
CA LYS A 17 12.34 4.94 -4.34
C LYS A 17 11.29 5.06 -3.23
N LEU A 18 11.58 5.81 -2.16
CA LEU A 18 10.64 6.05 -1.07
C LEU A 18 9.54 7.00 -1.53
N MET A 19 8.32 6.67 -1.12
CA MET A 19 7.14 7.48 -1.44
C MET A 19 7.09 8.73 -0.54
N LYS A 20 6.50 9.82 -1.07
CA LYS A 20 6.10 10.97 -0.26
C LYS A 20 5.04 10.54 0.75
N THR A 21 4.95 11.24 1.87
CA THR A 21 3.88 11.04 2.86
C THR A 21 2.53 11.55 2.38
N GLY A 22 2.51 12.46 1.39
CA GLY A 22 1.31 13.15 0.92
C GLY A 22 0.99 14.42 1.70
N GLN A 23 1.78 14.77 2.70
CA GLN A 23 1.62 16.04 3.41
C GLN A 23 1.95 17.20 2.46
N THR A 24 0.99 18.09 2.24
CA THR A 24 1.12 19.31 1.41
C THR A 24 1.07 20.59 2.24
N THR A 25 0.61 20.50 3.48
CA THR A 25 0.59 21.64 4.39
C THR A 25 1.87 21.70 5.20
N SER A 26 2.64 22.76 5.03
CA SER A 26 3.80 23.03 5.87
C SER A 26 3.38 23.68 7.19
N TYR A 27 3.88 23.15 8.29
CA TYR A 27 3.73 23.70 9.63
C TYR A 27 5.02 24.33 10.14
N ARG A 28 6.14 24.02 9.48
CA ARG A 28 7.47 24.55 9.81
C ARG A 28 8.41 24.34 8.62
N THR A 29 9.26 25.33 8.35
CA THR A 29 10.34 25.21 7.35
C THR A 29 11.18 23.96 7.62
N GLY A 30 11.34 23.13 6.59
CA GLY A 30 12.08 21.86 6.65
C GLY A 30 11.23 20.65 7.05
N ASP A 31 9.92 20.82 7.32
CA ASP A 31 9.02 19.66 7.47
C ASP A 31 8.67 19.03 6.12
N ASP A 32 7.96 17.93 6.13
CA ASP A 32 7.65 17.20 4.90
C ASP A 32 6.69 17.95 3.97
N GLY A 33 5.80 18.78 4.51
CA GLY A 33 4.94 19.66 3.72
C GLY A 33 5.67 20.78 2.98
N ASP A 34 6.81 21.22 3.52
CA ASP A 34 7.70 22.21 2.88
C ASP A 34 8.64 21.52 1.86
N LEU A 35 9.19 20.38 2.21
CA LEU A 35 10.20 19.68 1.42
C LEU A 35 9.60 18.78 0.33
N GLU A 36 8.44 18.22 0.58
CA GLU A 36 7.74 17.24 -0.26
C GLU A 36 8.68 16.18 -0.86
N ARG A 37 9.58 15.64 -0.04
CA ARG A 37 10.61 14.70 -0.46
C ARG A 37 10.03 13.34 -0.79
N GLY A 38 10.64 12.67 -1.75
CA GLY A 38 10.24 11.35 -2.17
C GLY A 38 9.51 11.32 -3.51
N ARG A 39 9.08 10.11 -3.88
CA ARG A 39 8.32 9.86 -5.11
C ARG A 39 6.87 10.27 -4.91
N ASN A 40 6.30 10.97 -5.88
CA ASN A 40 4.91 11.38 -5.79
C ASN A 40 3.99 10.16 -5.65
N VAL A 41 3.19 10.13 -4.61
CA VAL A 41 2.17 9.10 -4.33
C VAL A 41 0.79 9.50 -4.82
N SER A 42 0.67 10.64 -5.52
CA SER A 42 -0.60 11.00 -6.13
C SER A 42 -1.09 9.85 -7.01
N PHE A 43 -2.39 9.81 -7.25
CA PHE A 43 -3.08 8.80 -8.06
C PHE A 43 -2.47 8.59 -9.46
N THR A 44 -1.45 9.36 -9.82
CA THR A 44 -0.78 9.35 -11.10
C THR A 44 0.60 8.72 -10.94
N VAL A 45 0.80 7.55 -11.50
CA VAL A 45 2.11 6.97 -11.76
C VAL A 45 2.60 7.53 -13.09
N LEU A 46 3.91 7.72 -13.25
CA LEU A 46 4.46 8.05 -14.56
C LEU A 46 4.03 6.97 -15.57
N ALA A 47 3.55 7.37 -16.73
CA ALA A 47 3.00 6.48 -17.74
C ALA A 47 3.95 5.34 -18.14
N GLU A 48 5.24 5.58 -18.05
CA GLU A 48 6.31 4.60 -18.29
C GLU A 48 6.33 3.42 -17.30
N ASN A 49 5.70 3.58 -16.13
CA ASN A 49 5.65 2.53 -15.11
C ASN A 49 4.37 1.69 -15.19
N ASN A 50 3.41 2.08 -16.03
CA ASN A 50 2.16 1.35 -16.21
C ASN A 50 2.08 0.81 -17.64
N PRO A 51 2.26 -0.50 -17.87
CA PRO A 51 2.30 -1.09 -19.20
C PRO A 51 0.97 -0.98 -19.97
N PHE A 52 -0.14 -0.64 -19.31
CA PHE A 52 -1.42 -0.38 -19.97
C PHE A 52 -1.53 1.02 -20.58
N GLY A 53 -0.46 1.83 -20.52
CA GLY A 53 -0.40 3.14 -21.15
C GLY A 53 -1.21 4.23 -20.46
N ASN A 54 -1.69 4.00 -19.25
CA ASN A 54 -2.36 5.04 -18.44
C ASN A 54 -1.48 5.48 -17.28
N THR A 55 -1.84 6.59 -16.62
CA THR A 55 -1.06 7.21 -15.55
C THR A 55 -1.62 6.91 -14.16
N ASN A 56 -2.57 5.97 -14.04
CA ASN A 56 -3.18 5.65 -12.77
C ASN A 56 -2.22 4.85 -11.88
N ARG A 57 -2.08 5.24 -10.63
CA ARG A 57 -1.35 4.45 -9.64
C ARG A 57 -1.99 3.10 -9.42
N PHE A 58 -3.31 3.08 -9.35
CA PHE A 58 -4.08 1.87 -9.10
C PHE A 58 -4.93 1.51 -10.30
N THR A 59 -4.85 0.25 -10.71
CA THR A 59 -5.74 -0.34 -11.72
C THR A 59 -6.25 -1.69 -11.22
N ASP A 60 -7.26 -2.24 -11.89
CA ASP A 60 -7.52 -3.67 -11.80
C ASP A 60 -6.44 -4.47 -12.58
N GLU A 61 -6.56 -5.78 -12.59
CA GLU A 61 -5.62 -6.69 -13.25
C GLU A 61 -5.66 -6.59 -14.79
N LEU A 62 -6.63 -5.92 -15.36
CA LEU A 62 -6.80 -5.68 -16.79
C LEU A 62 -6.40 -4.25 -17.19
N GLY A 63 -5.86 -3.46 -16.27
CA GLY A 63 -5.45 -2.07 -16.51
C GLY A 63 -6.59 -1.05 -16.41
N GLY A 64 -7.81 -1.48 -16.07
CA GLY A 64 -8.98 -0.63 -15.86
C GLY A 64 -9.13 -0.14 -14.41
N GLN A 65 -10.29 0.46 -14.13
CA GLN A 65 -10.64 0.95 -12.80
C GLN A 65 -12.03 0.45 -12.33
N THR A 66 -12.48 -0.66 -12.87
CA THR A 66 -13.78 -1.27 -12.51
C THR A 66 -13.66 -2.22 -11.32
N TYR A 67 -12.48 -2.83 -11.14
CA TYR A 67 -12.14 -3.74 -10.03
C TYR A 67 -13.14 -4.88 -9.84
N THR A 68 -13.66 -5.42 -10.93
CA THR A 68 -14.69 -6.47 -10.94
C THR A 68 -14.26 -7.71 -10.15
N ASN A 69 -13.00 -8.12 -10.28
CA ASN A 69 -12.44 -9.27 -9.57
C ASN A 69 -11.90 -8.94 -8.18
N ASN A 70 -12.19 -7.75 -7.64
CA ASN A 70 -11.74 -7.34 -6.31
C ASN A 70 -10.21 -7.33 -6.14
N ILE A 71 -9.47 -7.08 -7.24
CA ILE A 71 -8.01 -6.96 -7.29
C ILE A 71 -7.64 -5.51 -7.59
N VAL A 72 -6.62 -5.01 -6.88
CA VAL A 72 -6.01 -3.70 -7.09
C VAL A 72 -4.53 -3.88 -7.33
N ILE A 73 -4.02 -3.42 -8.43
CA ILE A 73 -2.59 -3.40 -8.77
C ILE A 73 -2.03 -2.02 -8.42
N ASP A 74 -0.97 -1.98 -7.62
CA ASP A 74 -0.28 -0.74 -7.23
C ASP A 74 0.98 -0.54 -8.09
N TRP A 75 0.83 0.18 -9.20
CA TRP A 75 1.92 0.47 -10.13
C TRP A 75 3.05 1.29 -9.53
N SER A 76 2.84 1.90 -8.36
CA SER A 76 3.91 2.57 -7.64
C SER A 76 4.98 1.59 -7.14
N THR A 77 4.68 0.32 -7.06
CA THR A 77 5.58 -0.75 -6.63
C THR A 77 6.28 -1.45 -7.80
N TYR A 78 5.94 -1.11 -9.05
CA TYR A 78 6.52 -1.75 -10.22
C TYR A 78 8.03 -1.52 -10.32
N ASN A 79 8.79 -2.60 -10.49
CA ASN A 79 10.25 -2.59 -10.53
C ASN A 79 10.83 -3.00 -11.90
N GLY A 80 10.00 -3.03 -12.94
CA GLY A 80 10.40 -3.45 -14.30
C GLY A 80 10.02 -4.91 -14.63
N SER A 81 9.69 -5.72 -13.62
CA SER A 81 9.31 -7.13 -13.80
C SER A 81 8.16 -7.54 -12.90
N ASN A 82 8.06 -6.96 -11.71
CA ASN A 82 7.08 -7.33 -10.72
C ASN A 82 6.34 -6.11 -10.19
N VAL A 83 5.10 -6.33 -9.75
CA VAL A 83 4.22 -5.33 -9.15
C VAL A 83 3.47 -5.94 -7.97
N LEU A 84 3.16 -5.17 -6.95
CA LEU A 84 2.33 -5.61 -5.84
C LEU A 84 0.85 -5.41 -6.19
N GLY A 85 0.08 -6.46 -6.01
CA GLY A 85 -1.37 -6.39 -6.09
C GLY A 85 -2.02 -6.78 -4.76
N TRP A 86 -3.25 -6.38 -4.59
CA TRP A 86 -4.00 -6.44 -3.34
C TRP A 86 -5.41 -6.97 -3.58
N ARG A 87 -5.97 -7.64 -2.59
CA ARG A 87 -7.42 -7.70 -2.53
C ARG A 87 -7.96 -6.29 -2.18
N ARG A 88 -9.00 -5.85 -2.84
CA ARG A 88 -9.57 -4.51 -2.68
C ARG A 88 -10.21 -4.29 -1.30
N THR A 89 -10.79 -5.36 -0.71
CA THR A 89 -11.56 -5.30 0.52
C THR A 89 -10.90 -6.06 1.66
N LEU A 90 -11.18 -5.67 2.89
CA LEU A 90 -10.81 -6.46 4.07
C LEU A 90 -11.55 -7.81 4.06
N ASN A 91 -11.03 -8.78 4.81
CA ASN A 91 -11.80 -9.98 5.15
C ASN A 91 -13.04 -9.60 5.96
N ALA A 92 -14.10 -10.41 5.88
CA ALA A 92 -15.39 -10.09 6.48
C ALA A 92 -15.46 -10.31 8.00
N SER A 93 -14.61 -11.17 8.56
CA SER A 93 -14.70 -11.61 9.96
C SER A 93 -13.54 -11.10 10.80
N ASN A 94 -13.76 -10.95 12.08
CA ASN A 94 -12.71 -10.71 13.07
C ASN A 94 -11.78 -11.92 13.14
N ILE A 95 -10.48 -11.67 13.27
CA ILE A 95 -9.49 -12.74 13.13
C ILE A 95 -8.21 -12.39 13.93
N ASN A 96 -7.62 -13.38 14.56
CA ASN A 96 -6.33 -13.24 15.21
C ASN A 96 -5.17 -13.26 14.18
N TRP A 97 -3.98 -12.93 14.63
CA TRP A 97 -2.81 -12.78 13.76
C TRP A 97 -2.42 -14.08 13.04
N ALA A 98 -2.35 -15.22 13.75
CA ALA A 98 -1.96 -16.48 13.16
C ALA A 98 -2.96 -16.93 12.08
N ASN A 99 -4.25 -16.90 12.40
CA ASN A 99 -5.30 -17.25 11.45
C ASN A 99 -5.36 -16.29 10.25
N SER A 100 -4.95 -15.02 10.42
CA SER A 100 -4.89 -14.08 9.29
C SER A 100 -3.76 -14.42 8.31
N ILE A 101 -2.64 -14.96 8.79
CA ILE A 101 -1.58 -15.49 7.93
C ILE A 101 -2.09 -16.70 7.15
N ASP A 102 -2.65 -17.69 7.85
CA ASP A 102 -3.14 -18.92 7.24
C ASP A 102 -4.25 -18.62 6.22
N SER A 103 -5.18 -17.73 6.58
CA SER A 103 -6.27 -17.33 5.69
C SER A 103 -5.78 -16.55 4.47
N ALA A 104 -4.72 -15.73 4.61
CA ALA A 104 -4.15 -15.01 3.48
C ALA A 104 -3.51 -15.95 2.47
N LEU A 105 -2.85 -17.03 2.92
CA LEU A 105 -2.25 -18.04 2.05
C LEU A 105 -3.32 -18.86 1.26
N LEU A 106 -4.52 -18.96 1.80
CA LEU A 106 -5.65 -19.68 1.17
C LEU A 106 -6.50 -18.81 0.24
N VAL A 107 -6.15 -17.54 0.09
CA VAL A 107 -6.91 -16.65 -0.80
C VAL A 107 -6.79 -17.11 -2.25
N SER A 108 -7.94 -17.14 -2.92
CA SER A 108 -8.08 -17.43 -4.34
C SER A 108 -9.02 -16.38 -4.95
N ILE A 109 -8.55 -15.62 -5.92
CA ILE A 109 -9.31 -14.55 -6.57
C ILE A 109 -9.13 -14.68 -8.08
N SER A 110 -10.22 -14.89 -8.81
CA SER A 110 -10.21 -15.07 -10.27
C SER A 110 -9.25 -16.21 -10.66
N THR A 111 -8.33 -15.97 -11.58
CA THR A 111 -7.30 -16.94 -12.00
C THR A 111 -6.08 -17.01 -11.06
N PHE A 112 -6.01 -16.14 -10.06
CA PHE A 112 -4.89 -16.05 -9.12
C PHE A 112 -5.19 -16.83 -7.85
N THR A 113 -5.01 -18.16 -7.93
CA THR A 113 -5.42 -19.10 -6.89
C THR A 113 -4.38 -19.34 -5.79
N SER A 114 -3.19 -18.74 -5.92
CA SER A 114 -2.08 -18.91 -4.95
C SER A 114 -1.16 -17.68 -4.93
N GLY A 115 -0.16 -17.70 -4.06
CA GLY A 115 0.82 -16.62 -3.95
C GLY A 115 0.36 -15.41 -3.14
N TRP A 116 -0.86 -15.46 -2.61
CA TRP A 116 -1.36 -14.45 -1.68
C TRP A 116 -0.72 -14.63 -0.31
N ARG A 117 -0.53 -13.52 0.38
CA ARG A 117 0.08 -13.48 1.72
C ARG A 117 -0.41 -12.28 2.52
N LEU A 118 -0.14 -12.30 3.79
CA LEU A 118 -0.29 -11.13 4.63
C LEU A 118 0.80 -10.09 4.24
N PRO A 119 0.45 -8.80 4.06
CA PRO A 119 1.44 -7.77 3.76
C PRO A 119 2.38 -7.52 4.94
N ASN A 120 3.58 -7.06 4.67
CA ASN A 120 4.40 -6.48 5.71
C ASN A 120 3.85 -5.09 6.10
N VAL A 121 4.33 -4.55 7.22
CA VAL A 121 3.82 -3.29 7.75
C VAL A 121 4.08 -2.09 6.84
N GLN A 122 5.19 -2.09 6.10
CA GLN A 122 5.52 -1.01 5.15
C GLN A 122 4.64 -1.07 3.91
N GLU A 123 4.37 -2.26 3.39
CA GLU A 123 3.42 -2.47 2.31
C GLU A 123 2.04 -1.98 2.72
N LEU A 124 1.57 -2.39 3.90
CA LEU A 124 0.27 -1.98 4.40
C LEU A 124 0.19 -0.47 4.61
N PHE A 125 1.26 0.14 5.12
CA PHE A 125 1.36 1.59 5.30
C PHE A 125 1.25 2.34 3.97
N SER A 126 1.76 1.78 2.87
CA SER A 126 1.79 2.43 1.56
C SER A 126 0.43 2.66 0.93
N ILE A 127 -0.59 1.89 1.31
CA ILE A 127 -1.96 2.04 0.79
C ILE A 127 -2.85 2.92 1.68
N MET A 128 -2.35 3.38 2.84
CA MET A 128 -3.08 4.29 3.71
C MET A 128 -3.02 5.72 3.18
N ASN A 129 -4.14 6.40 3.20
CA ASN A 129 -4.22 7.82 2.81
C ASN A 129 -3.86 8.72 3.99
N TRP A 130 -2.62 9.16 4.05
CA TRP A 130 -2.08 9.99 5.12
C TRP A 130 -2.49 11.47 5.01
N ASP A 131 -2.90 11.92 3.83
CA ASP A 131 -3.33 13.29 3.57
C ASP A 131 -4.79 13.55 4.02
N SER A 132 -5.58 12.50 4.22
CA SER A 132 -6.97 12.68 4.67
C SER A 132 -7.04 13.02 6.15
N SER A 133 -7.96 13.93 6.52
CA SER A 133 -8.38 14.10 7.91
C SER A 133 -8.87 12.76 8.49
N PHE A 134 -8.95 12.64 9.81
CA PHE A 134 -9.35 11.38 10.50
C PHE A 134 -10.74 10.84 10.12
N SER A 135 -11.46 11.49 9.21
CA SER A 135 -12.87 11.20 8.93
C SER A 135 -13.15 10.28 7.75
N SER A 136 -12.16 9.81 6.94
CA SER A 136 -12.39 8.93 5.76
C SER A 136 -12.01 9.60 4.43
N PRO A 137 -11.54 8.88 3.44
CA PRO A 137 -11.19 7.47 3.46
C PRO A 137 -9.82 7.21 4.09
N TYR A 138 -9.69 6.10 4.82
CA TYR A 138 -8.44 5.73 5.51
C TYR A 138 -7.39 5.13 4.60
N ALA A 139 -7.80 4.59 3.48
CA ALA A 139 -6.91 4.11 2.42
C ALA A 139 -7.18 4.90 1.14
N TYR A 140 -6.21 4.89 0.23
CA TYR A 140 -6.42 5.43 -1.10
C TYR A 140 -7.58 4.70 -1.80
N SER A 141 -8.40 5.46 -2.56
CA SER A 141 -9.25 4.82 -3.55
C SER A 141 -8.34 4.04 -4.52
N PRO A 142 -8.67 2.80 -4.91
CA PRO A 142 -9.99 2.17 -4.86
C PRO A 142 -10.24 1.23 -3.67
N PHE A 143 -9.39 1.24 -2.66
CA PHE A 143 -9.56 0.34 -1.51
C PHE A 143 -10.84 0.67 -0.72
N SER A 144 -11.58 -0.39 -0.38
CA SER A 144 -12.75 -0.29 0.50
C SER A 144 -12.37 -0.72 1.91
N ILE A 145 -11.71 0.18 2.64
CA ILE A 145 -11.25 -0.03 4.01
C ILE A 145 -12.03 0.92 4.92
N GLY A 146 -12.86 0.33 5.77
CA GLY A 146 -13.63 1.07 6.76
C GLY A 146 -12.80 1.52 7.97
N ILE A 147 -13.43 2.37 8.80
CA ILE A 147 -12.86 2.84 10.06
C ILE A 147 -13.13 1.85 11.19
N GLY A 148 -12.33 1.92 12.25
CA GLY A 148 -12.54 1.15 13.48
C GLY A 148 -11.94 -0.24 13.46
N PHE A 149 -11.08 -0.54 12.48
CA PHE A 149 -10.38 -1.82 12.40
C PHE A 149 -8.88 -1.65 12.65
N THR A 150 -8.27 -2.71 13.16
CA THR A 150 -6.83 -2.92 13.11
C THR A 150 -6.55 -3.95 12.02
N ILE A 151 -5.67 -3.60 11.09
CA ILE A 151 -5.29 -4.47 9.98
C ILE A 151 -3.94 -5.12 10.31
N TRP A 152 -3.91 -6.44 10.40
CA TRP A 152 -2.71 -7.20 10.68
C TRP A 152 -1.66 -7.07 9.56
N SER A 153 -0.39 -6.94 9.96
CA SER A 153 0.75 -7.17 9.08
C SER A 153 1.43 -8.51 9.40
N SER A 154 2.30 -8.97 8.51
CA SER A 154 3.10 -10.19 8.73
C SER A 154 4.24 -9.99 9.73
N ASN A 155 4.57 -8.76 10.11
CA ASN A 155 5.68 -8.47 11.00
C ASN A 155 5.33 -8.75 12.46
N THR A 156 6.22 -9.47 13.15
CA THR A 156 6.15 -9.62 14.59
C THR A 156 6.80 -8.43 15.29
N TYR A 157 6.25 -8.03 16.43
CA TYR A 157 6.85 -7.10 17.35
C TYR A 157 7.50 -7.89 18.50
N ASN A 158 8.77 -7.65 18.73
CA ASN A 158 9.57 -8.15 19.84
C ASN A 158 9.03 -9.44 20.50
N LEU A 159 9.45 -10.63 19.99
CA LEU A 159 9.06 -11.92 20.52
C LEU A 159 7.65 -12.46 20.13
N THR A 160 7.22 -13.50 20.80
CA THR A 160 6.12 -14.36 20.39
C THR A 160 4.72 -13.79 20.59
N ALA A 161 4.55 -12.76 21.44
CA ALA A 161 3.24 -12.35 21.92
C ALA A 161 2.53 -11.28 21.09
N ALA A 162 3.27 -10.44 20.34
CA ALA A 162 2.70 -9.30 19.62
C ALA A 162 3.13 -9.25 18.16
N ALA A 163 2.30 -8.61 17.33
CA ALA A 163 2.56 -8.33 15.94
C ALA A 163 2.17 -6.89 15.59
N TYR A 164 2.79 -6.34 14.56
CA TYR A 164 2.40 -5.02 14.08
C TYR A 164 1.08 -5.07 13.32
N GLY A 165 0.29 -4.03 13.50
CA GLY A 165 -0.90 -3.74 12.72
C GLY A 165 -1.04 -2.25 12.47
N VAL A 166 -1.86 -1.91 11.50
CA VAL A 166 -2.27 -0.53 11.20
C VAL A 166 -3.69 -0.32 11.71
N GLN A 167 -3.85 0.62 12.61
CA GLN A 167 -5.15 1.01 13.14
C GLN A 167 -5.79 2.05 12.22
N THR A 168 -6.93 1.72 11.63
CA THR A 168 -7.57 2.58 10.64
C THR A 168 -8.16 3.85 11.25
N SER A 169 -8.59 3.82 12.51
CA SER A 169 -9.18 4.99 13.18
C SER A 169 -8.16 6.09 13.49
N SER A 170 -6.91 5.72 13.78
CA SER A 170 -5.85 6.66 14.17
C SER A 170 -4.73 6.76 13.13
N LYS A 171 -4.75 5.91 12.09
CA LYS A 171 -3.68 5.76 11.11
C LYS A 171 -2.31 5.50 11.75
N GLN A 172 -2.30 4.76 12.84
CA GLN A 172 -1.09 4.45 13.59
C GLN A 172 -0.65 3.01 13.34
N ILE A 173 0.66 2.82 13.33
CA ILE A 173 1.29 1.50 13.40
C ILE A 173 1.54 1.22 14.87
N ASN A 174 0.93 0.17 15.40
CA ASN A 174 1.12 -0.26 16.78
C ASN A 174 1.38 -1.76 16.86
N ALA A 175 1.92 -2.19 17.99
CA ALA A 175 2.03 -3.59 18.33
C ALA A 175 0.77 -4.03 19.09
N PHE A 176 0.18 -5.13 18.66
CA PHE A 176 -1.04 -5.70 19.23
C PHE A 176 -0.82 -7.16 19.62
N THR A 177 -1.55 -7.63 20.61
CA THR A 177 -1.49 -9.01 21.07
C THR A 177 -1.97 -9.95 19.97
N LYS A 178 -1.19 -10.96 19.60
CA LYS A 178 -1.48 -11.87 18.49
C LYS A 178 -2.78 -12.66 18.64
N THR A 179 -3.26 -12.85 19.85
CA THR A 179 -4.52 -13.55 20.14
C THR A 179 -5.76 -12.67 20.04
N ASP A 180 -5.59 -11.34 19.93
CA ASP A 180 -6.72 -10.41 19.81
C ASP A 180 -7.50 -10.66 18.52
N THR A 181 -8.82 -10.60 18.64
CA THR A 181 -9.75 -10.79 17.52
C THR A 181 -10.74 -9.64 17.33
N SER A 182 -11.05 -8.88 18.38
CA SER A 182 -12.04 -7.80 18.30
C SER A 182 -11.60 -6.67 17.38
N ASN A 183 -12.34 -6.48 16.29
CA ASN A 183 -12.07 -5.46 15.27
C ASN A 183 -10.74 -5.65 14.50
N TYR A 184 -10.14 -6.82 14.56
CA TYR A 184 -8.96 -7.15 13.76
C TYR A 184 -9.36 -7.77 12.44
N ARG A 185 -8.70 -7.32 11.38
CA ARG A 185 -8.93 -7.72 9.98
C ARG A 185 -7.59 -7.98 9.28
N PHE A 186 -7.66 -8.49 8.08
CA PHE A 186 -6.51 -8.51 7.17
C PHE A 186 -6.93 -8.15 5.75
N ILE A 187 -5.96 -7.71 4.98
CA ILE A 187 -6.05 -7.49 3.55
C ILE A 187 -4.87 -8.22 2.89
N PRO A 188 -5.09 -9.24 2.08
CA PRO A 188 -3.99 -9.97 1.46
C PRO A 188 -3.40 -9.19 0.30
N CYS A 189 -2.09 -9.38 0.08
CA CYS A 189 -1.38 -8.92 -1.09
C CYS A 189 -0.68 -10.08 -1.80
N ARG A 190 -0.29 -9.83 -3.05
CA ARG A 190 0.44 -10.78 -3.90
C ARG A 190 1.42 -10.03 -4.78
N THR A 191 2.59 -10.61 -5.04
CA THR A 191 3.50 -10.13 -6.08
C THR A 191 3.10 -10.75 -7.41
N PHE A 192 2.84 -9.92 -8.41
CA PHE A 192 2.55 -10.33 -9.77
C PHE A 192 3.79 -10.13 -10.64
N THR A 193 4.06 -11.09 -11.52
CA THR A 193 5.02 -10.91 -12.61
C THR A 193 4.31 -10.22 -13.78
N VAL A 194 4.97 -9.23 -14.37
CA VAL A 194 4.45 -8.42 -15.47
C VAL A 194 5.15 -8.80 -16.76
N THR A 195 4.38 -9.25 -17.75
CA THR A 195 4.89 -9.54 -19.10
C THR A 195 4.00 -8.83 -20.12
N GLY A 196 4.49 -7.71 -20.66
CA GLY A 196 3.65 -6.80 -21.43
C GLY A 196 2.49 -6.29 -20.59
N THR A 197 1.25 -6.55 -21.01
CA THR A 197 0.03 -6.22 -20.25
C THR A 197 -0.55 -7.42 -19.48
N THR A 198 0.18 -8.53 -19.37
CA THR A 198 -0.27 -9.74 -18.68
C THR A 198 0.32 -9.81 -17.28
N LEU A 199 -0.50 -10.16 -16.31
CA LEU A 199 -0.13 -10.42 -14.92
C LEU A 199 -0.25 -11.93 -14.62
N SER A 200 0.77 -12.48 -13.94
CA SER A 200 0.79 -13.89 -13.54
C SER A 200 1.26 -14.08 -12.10
#